data_e8adcbc116a51b57652804d9adcc92cd
#
_entry.id   e8adcbc116a51b57652804d9adcc92cd
#
_cell.length_a   1.000
_cell.length_b   1.000
_cell.length_c   1.000
_cell.angle_alpha   90.00
_cell.angle_beta   90.00
_cell.angle_gamma   90.00
#
_symmetry.space_group_name_H-M   'P 1'
#
loop_
_entity.id
_entity.type
_entity.pdbx_description
1 polymer ?
#
loop_
_entity_poly.entity_id
_entity_poly.type
_entity_poly.pdbx_seq_one_letter_code
_entity_poly.pdbx_strand_id
1 'polypeptide(L)'
;MRQDIRFLLNGQPQRVSHAAGDLTLLGWLREQPHLRGTKQGCGEGDCGACTVALGRPDESGQLVWSPINACILFLPMVDGAAIRTVDGLAAADGQLHPVQAAMVAADAAQCGFCTPGFVMSLYVAWQNRDGLGQDSIDDTLAGNLCRCTGYRAIVSAALALAAPDVHSPADRSDAAEAAALAALCAAGDHDDDLVVDQGATSFYAPTTPAAFADFYAENPDSVIVAGATDVGLWVTKQHRTLGQMLWTGRVPQFDRVVRDDDRLFIGPAVTHQRFADAIAADLPELAELMRRFAAQQVRSSGTICGNIANASPIGDLPPALIALGSAVELTRLGAVRQLALEDFFIAYGQQDRAAGEFVSGIYMPAQPAPHLRCYKISKRFDQDISAVMLAANVDIVDGVITAPRLAFGGMAAIPKRAAAAEAALIGKPVEMTTFQQAAVALADDFTPLSDMRGSAAYRMATAQNLLVKYGLDLSEGQKFRLAGAGLASVMERW
;
A
#
# COMPACT_ATOMS: atom_id res chain seq x y z
N MET A 1 11.62 26.89 -11.30
CA MET A 1 11.83 25.43 -11.15
C MET A 1 13.13 25.19 -10.40
N ARG A 2 13.11 24.39 -9.39
CA ARG A 2 14.25 24.03 -8.53
C ARG A 2 14.88 22.73 -9.01
N GLN A 3 16.22 22.56 -8.83
CA GLN A 3 16.96 21.39 -9.31
C GLN A 3 17.61 20.59 -8.15
N ASP A 4 17.52 21.07 -6.92
CA ASP A 4 18.12 20.41 -5.78
C ASP A 4 17.05 19.74 -4.89
N ILE A 5 17.30 18.50 -4.53
CA ILE A 5 16.49 17.72 -3.59
C ILE A 5 16.88 18.17 -2.17
N ARG A 6 15.90 18.52 -1.34
CA ARG A 6 16.11 19.02 0.03
C ARG A 6 15.35 18.16 1.03
N PHE A 7 16.03 17.60 1.99
CA PHE A 7 15.43 16.77 3.02
C PHE A 7 16.29 16.77 4.29
N LEU A 8 15.75 16.29 5.39
CA LEU A 8 16.55 15.99 6.58
C LEU A 8 16.98 14.53 6.57
N LEU A 9 18.23 14.27 6.91
CA LEU A 9 18.76 12.94 7.14
C LEU A 9 19.32 12.83 8.55
N ASN A 10 18.71 12.02 9.39
CA ASN A 10 19.07 11.87 10.79
C ASN A 10 19.17 13.22 11.51
N GLY A 11 18.19 14.10 11.26
CA GLY A 11 18.13 15.44 11.83
C GLY A 11 19.05 16.48 11.18
N GLN A 12 19.83 16.12 10.16
CA GLN A 12 20.76 17.04 9.49
C GLN A 12 20.26 17.41 8.09
N PRO A 13 20.27 18.70 7.71
CA PRO A 13 19.88 19.15 6.38
C PRO A 13 20.74 18.54 5.29
N GLN A 14 20.10 18.05 4.25
CA GLN A 14 20.75 17.56 3.03
C GLN A 14 20.27 18.37 1.82
N ARG A 15 21.19 18.61 0.89
CA ARG A 15 20.91 19.23 -0.39
C ARG A 15 21.66 18.44 -1.48
N VAL A 16 20.91 17.81 -2.39
CA VAL A 16 21.48 16.99 -3.46
C VAL A 16 21.15 17.63 -4.81
N SER A 17 22.15 18.21 -5.46
CA SER A 17 21.97 18.97 -6.71
C SER A 17 22.26 18.17 -7.99
N HIS A 18 22.89 16.99 -7.87
CA HIS A 18 23.26 16.16 -9.00
C HIS A 18 22.89 14.70 -8.71
N ALA A 19 21.72 14.29 -9.14
CA ALA A 19 21.25 12.92 -9.00
C ALA A 19 20.52 12.49 -10.28
N ALA A 20 20.61 11.21 -10.64
CA ALA A 20 19.73 10.65 -11.66
C ALA A 20 18.30 10.61 -11.13
N GLY A 21 17.32 10.85 -12.01
CA GLY A 21 15.91 10.88 -11.61
C GLY A 21 15.40 9.55 -11.04
N ASP A 22 16.00 8.43 -11.46
CA ASP A 22 15.68 7.06 -11.02
C ASP A 22 16.68 6.50 -9.99
N LEU A 23 17.58 7.32 -9.42
CA LEU A 23 18.44 6.90 -8.33
C LEU A 23 17.58 6.57 -7.10
N THR A 24 17.72 5.35 -6.57
CA THR A 24 16.98 4.97 -5.37
C THR A 24 17.57 5.60 -4.11
N LEU A 25 16.72 5.84 -3.09
CA LEU A 25 17.19 6.31 -1.78
C LEU A 25 18.26 5.38 -1.19
N LEU A 26 18.06 4.05 -1.31
CA LEU A 26 19.05 3.07 -0.83
C LEU A 26 20.38 3.20 -1.58
N GLY A 27 20.34 3.35 -2.91
CA GLY A 27 21.55 3.55 -3.72
C GLY A 27 22.34 4.75 -3.22
N TRP A 28 21.69 5.89 -3.06
CA TRP A 28 22.31 7.11 -2.54
C TRP A 28 22.84 6.95 -1.12
N LEU A 29 22.06 6.37 -0.19
CA LEU A 29 22.50 6.14 1.19
C LEU A 29 23.78 5.30 1.26
N ARG A 30 23.87 4.24 0.46
CA ARG A 30 25.01 3.32 0.50
C ARG A 30 26.30 3.89 -0.12
N GLU A 31 26.22 4.96 -0.89
CA GLU A 31 27.37 5.73 -1.36
C GLU A 31 27.94 6.62 -0.25
N GLN A 32 27.15 6.94 0.78
CA GLN A 32 27.63 7.74 1.91
C GLN A 32 28.49 6.87 2.86
N PRO A 33 29.70 7.33 3.27
CA PRO A 33 30.65 6.49 4.03
C PRO A 33 30.12 5.93 5.36
N HIS A 34 29.20 6.64 6.01
CA HIS A 34 28.71 6.32 7.36
C HIS A 34 27.24 5.86 7.41
N LEU A 35 26.60 5.59 6.25
CA LEU A 35 25.19 5.25 6.16
C LEU A 35 24.94 3.87 5.54
N ARG A 36 25.83 2.91 5.84
CA ARG A 36 25.74 1.54 5.31
C ARG A 36 25.02 0.57 6.22
N GLY A 37 24.43 1.04 7.31
CA GLY A 37 23.57 0.27 8.19
C GLY A 37 22.33 -0.24 7.46
N THR A 38 21.70 0.59 6.62
CA THR A 38 20.60 0.19 5.74
C THR A 38 21.09 -0.82 4.69
N LYS A 39 20.43 -2.00 4.60
CA LYS A 39 20.92 -3.15 3.82
C LYS A 39 20.05 -3.37 2.56
N GLN A 40 20.67 -3.93 1.53
CA GLN A 40 19.94 -4.42 0.34
C GLN A 40 19.86 -5.95 0.39
N GLY A 41 18.65 -6.48 0.59
CA GLY A 41 18.38 -7.91 0.48
C GLY A 41 17.78 -8.25 -0.89
N CYS A 42 16.47 -8.05 -1.06
CA CYS A 42 15.77 -8.41 -2.30
C CYS A 42 15.88 -7.35 -3.42
N GLY A 43 15.95 -6.07 -3.10
CA GLY A 43 15.91 -4.97 -4.08
C GLY A 43 14.53 -4.80 -4.76
N GLU A 44 13.44 -5.28 -4.13
CA GLU A 44 12.10 -5.28 -4.71
C GLU A 44 10.98 -4.94 -3.71
N GLY A 45 11.37 -4.43 -2.50
CA GLY A 45 10.40 -4.00 -1.51
C GLY A 45 9.75 -5.12 -0.69
N ASP A 46 10.26 -6.37 -0.74
CA ASP A 46 9.64 -7.53 -0.08
C ASP A 46 10.30 -7.89 1.27
N CYS A 47 11.63 -7.84 1.40
CA CYS A 47 12.33 -8.39 2.58
C CYS A 47 12.49 -7.44 3.76
N GLY A 48 12.24 -6.15 3.59
CA GLY A 48 12.36 -5.14 4.63
C GLY A 48 13.76 -4.81 5.15
N ALA A 49 14.84 -5.43 4.63
CA ALA A 49 16.21 -5.14 5.07
C ALA A 49 16.64 -3.68 4.81
N CYS A 50 15.98 -3.02 3.88
CA CYS A 50 16.20 -1.62 3.50
C CYS A 50 15.23 -0.64 4.18
N THR A 51 14.44 -1.08 5.16
CA THR A 51 13.47 -0.20 5.84
C THR A 51 14.18 1.00 6.45
N VAL A 52 13.65 2.19 6.18
CA VAL A 52 13.97 3.47 6.83
C VAL A 52 12.68 4.12 7.30
N ALA A 53 12.76 5.09 8.20
CA ALA A 53 11.59 5.88 8.59
C ALA A 53 11.54 7.17 7.74
N LEU A 54 10.39 7.43 7.15
CA LEU A 54 10.05 8.66 6.43
C LEU A 54 9.11 9.49 7.30
N GLY A 55 9.55 10.68 7.70
CA GLY A 55 8.75 11.67 8.42
C GLY A 55 8.23 12.74 7.49
N ARG A 56 6.91 12.96 7.49
CA ARG A 56 6.27 14.09 6.81
C ARG A 56 5.45 14.91 7.80
N PRO A 57 5.40 16.23 7.66
CA PRO A 57 4.57 17.04 8.52
C PRO A 57 3.08 16.77 8.24
N ASP A 58 2.30 16.63 9.30
CA ASP A 58 0.83 16.67 9.25
C ASP A 58 0.31 18.11 9.16
N GLU A 59 -1.02 18.28 9.21
CA GLU A 59 -1.68 19.60 9.17
C GLU A 59 -1.28 20.51 10.34
N SER A 60 -0.82 19.94 11.46
CA SER A 60 -0.31 20.69 12.63
C SER A 60 1.17 21.03 12.54
N GLY A 61 1.87 20.51 11.53
CA GLY A 61 3.31 20.63 11.35
C GLY A 61 4.13 19.64 12.18
N GLN A 62 3.51 18.65 12.82
CA GLN A 62 4.20 17.57 13.51
C GLN A 62 4.63 16.48 12.53
N LEU A 63 5.78 15.83 12.78
CA LEU A 63 6.23 14.74 11.95
C LEU A 63 5.44 13.46 12.25
N VAL A 64 4.83 12.91 11.21
CA VAL A 64 4.25 11.57 11.21
C VAL A 64 5.22 10.63 10.52
N TRP A 65 5.62 9.56 11.21
CA TRP A 65 6.61 8.62 10.72
C TRP A 65 5.96 7.41 10.06
N SER A 66 6.51 7.02 8.92
CA SER A 66 6.08 5.82 8.18
C SER A 66 7.28 4.96 7.82
N PRO A 67 7.21 3.63 7.96
CA PRO A 67 8.26 2.74 7.46
C PRO A 67 8.15 2.66 5.95
N ILE A 68 9.28 2.75 5.24
CA ILE A 68 9.31 2.64 3.77
C ILE A 68 10.49 1.76 3.32
N ASN A 69 10.37 1.21 2.12
CA ASN A 69 11.43 0.44 1.47
C ASN A 69 12.35 1.36 0.64
N ALA A 70 13.51 1.71 1.17
CA ALA A 70 14.47 2.59 0.48
C ALA A 70 14.99 2.03 -0.85
N CYS A 71 14.91 0.70 -1.09
CA CYS A 71 15.42 0.08 -2.31
C CYS A 71 14.57 0.38 -3.57
N ILE A 72 13.30 0.76 -3.41
CA ILE A 72 12.37 1.03 -4.53
C ILE A 72 11.85 2.46 -4.53
N LEU A 73 12.14 3.26 -3.51
CA LEU A 73 11.81 4.68 -3.47
C LEU A 73 12.90 5.48 -4.17
N PHE A 74 12.53 6.33 -5.12
CA PHE A 74 13.50 7.21 -5.79
C PHE A 74 13.91 8.38 -4.89
N LEU A 75 15.17 8.78 -4.97
CA LEU A 75 15.71 9.87 -4.13
C LEU A 75 14.92 11.19 -4.26
N PRO A 76 14.46 11.64 -5.44
CA PRO A 76 13.66 12.86 -5.52
C PRO A 76 12.35 12.81 -4.72
N MET A 77 11.83 11.62 -4.41
CA MET A 77 10.58 11.46 -3.66
C MET A 77 10.71 11.77 -2.16
N VAL A 78 11.94 11.94 -1.64
CA VAL A 78 12.14 12.36 -0.23
C VAL A 78 12.26 13.87 -0.09
N ASP A 79 12.09 14.63 -1.16
CA ASP A 79 12.10 16.08 -1.11
C ASP A 79 11.03 16.60 -0.13
N GLY A 80 11.41 17.53 0.75
CA GLY A 80 10.53 18.07 1.78
C GLY A 80 10.16 17.08 2.90
N ALA A 81 10.97 16.02 3.10
CA ALA A 81 10.73 15.01 4.14
C ALA A 81 11.92 14.90 5.11
N ALA A 82 11.70 14.22 6.24
CA ALA A 82 12.75 13.76 7.15
C ALA A 82 12.97 12.26 6.95
N ILE A 83 14.24 11.84 6.87
CA ILE A 83 14.65 10.43 6.78
C ILE A 83 15.43 10.08 8.03
N ARG A 84 15.01 8.99 8.69
CA ARG A 84 15.75 8.35 9.78
C ARG A 84 16.24 6.97 9.34
N THR A 85 17.55 6.73 9.56
CA THR A 85 18.16 5.42 9.32
C THR A 85 18.65 4.83 10.64
N VAL A 86 18.94 3.55 10.65
CA VAL A 86 19.48 2.87 11.84
C VAL A 86 20.76 3.51 12.34
N ASP A 87 21.57 4.10 11.44
CA ASP A 87 22.83 4.76 11.75
C ASP A 87 22.63 6.05 12.57
N GLY A 88 21.45 6.66 12.50
CA GLY A 88 21.11 7.92 13.19
C GLY A 88 20.26 7.74 14.45
N LEU A 89 20.08 6.51 14.95
CA LEU A 89 19.24 6.29 16.15
C LEU A 89 20.01 6.42 17.46
N ALA A 90 21.25 5.94 17.53
CA ALA A 90 22.06 6.08 18.73
C ALA A 90 22.43 7.55 18.97
N ALA A 91 22.47 7.96 20.23
CA ALA A 91 22.92 9.30 20.63
C ALA A 91 24.41 9.50 20.33
N ALA A 92 24.85 10.76 20.27
CA ALA A 92 26.23 11.11 19.94
C ALA A 92 27.26 10.56 20.96
N ASP A 93 26.85 10.34 22.21
CA ASP A 93 27.65 9.71 23.26
C ASP A 93 27.70 8.18 23.20
N GLY A 94 27.02 7.57 22.24
CA GLY A 94 26.92 6.13 22.05
C GLY A 94 25.79 5.46 22.83
N GLN A 95 24.94 6.22 23.55
CA GLN A 95 23.75 5.64 24.18
C GLN A 95 22.81 5.10 23.10
N LEU A 96 22.42 3.83 23.26
CA LEU A 96 21.49 3.18 22.32
C LEU A 96 20.09 3.75 22.47
N HIS A 97 19.39 3.91 21.34
CA HIS A 97 17.97 4.17 21.33
C HIS A 97 17.20 3.03 22.03
N PRO A 98 16.06 3.27 22.73
CA PRO A 98 15.31 2.22 23.42
C PRO A 98 15.03 0.99 22.56
N VAL A 99 14.69 1.17 21.27
CA VAL A 99 14.49 0.07 20.32
C VAL A 99 15.76 -0.77 20.12
N GLN A 100 16.91 -0.12 19.96
CA GLN A 100 18.19 -0.83 19.82
C GLN A 100 18.53 -1.57 21.11
N ALA A 101 18.34 -0.94 22.27
CA ALA A 101 18.60 -1.55 23.57
C ALA A 101 17.71 -2.78 23.82
N ALA A 102 16.42 -2.72 23.47
CA ALA A 102 15.49 -3.86 23.58
C ALA A 102 15.91 -5.03 22.67
N MET A 103 16.34 -4.75 21.44
CA MET A 103 16.85 -5.77 20.51
C MET A 103 18.12 -6.44 21.02
N VAL A 104 19.02 -5.69 21.66
CA VAL A 104 20.24 -6.23 22.31
C VAL A 104 19.86 -7.07 23.53
N ALA A 105 19.01 -6.56 24.42
CA ALA A 105 18.61 -7.26 25.64
C ALA A 105 17.88 -8.59 25.38
N ALA A 106 17.19 -8.71 24.25
CA ALA A 106 16.49 -9.92 23.83
C ALA A 106 17.33 -10.88 22.98
N ASP A 107 18.63 -10.61 22.74
CA ASP A 107 19.47 -11.35 21.78
C ASP A 107 18.80 -11.52 20.41
N ALA A 108 18.13 -10.46 19.94
CA ALA A 108 17.23 -10.50 18.77
C ALA A 108 17.97 -10.48 17.41
N ALA A 109 19.29 -10.66 17.38
CA ALA A 109 20.11 -10.70 16.18
C ALA A 109 21.04 -11.90 16.18
N GLN A 110 21.22 -12.55 15.01
CA GLN A 110 22.25 -13.57 14.79
C GLN A 110 23.26 -13.10 13.73
N CYS A 111 22.97 -13.26 12.43
CA CYS A 111 23.88 -12.75 11.40
C CYS A 111 23.87 -11.21 11.27
N GLY A 112 22.84 -10.53 11.79
CA GLY A 112 22.72 -9.07 11.83
C GLY A 112 22.24 -8.42 10.53
N PHE A 113 22.04 -9.16 9.43
CA PHE A 113 21.73 -8.57 8.14
C PHE A 113 20.33 -7.93 8.08
N CYS A 114 19.31 -8.58 8.64
CA CYS A 114 17.94 -8.06 8.70
C CYS A 114 17.71 -7.09 9.87
N THR A 115 18.59 -7.09 10.87
CA THR A 115 18.42 -6.34 12.13
C THR A 115 18.15 -4.85 11.92
N PRO A 116 18.87 -4.12 11.04
CA PRO A 116 18.56 -2.71 10.77
C PRO A 116 17.13 -2.46 10.34
N GLY A 117 16.60 -3.31 9.45
CA GLY A 117 15.22 -3.19 8.97
C GLY A 117 14.19 -3.39 10.08
N PHE A 118 14.37 -4.41 10.94
CA PHE A 118 13.51 -4.63 12.11
C PHE A 118 13.58 -3.45 13.09
N VAL A 119 14.78 -2.96 13.38
CA VAL A 119 14.98 -1.79 14.25
C VAL A 119 14.19 -0.59 13.71
N MET A 120 14.23 -0.34 12.41
CA MET A 120 13.52 0.80 11.82
C MET A 120 11.99 0.62 11.80
N SER A 121 11.48 -0.58 11.58
CA SER A 121 10.03 -0.86 11.70
C SER A 121 9.56 -0.69 13.15
N LEU A 122 10.31 -1.21 14.11
CA LEU A 122 10.03 -1.02 15.53
C LEU A 122 10.19 0.43 15.99
N TYR A 123 11.15 1.17 15.42
CA TYR A 123 11.30 2.60 15.68
C TYR A 123 10.05 3.38 15.27
N VAL A 124 9.52 3.13 14.07
CA VAL A 124 8.29 3.79 13.61
C VAL A 124 7.10 3.45 14.51
N ALA A 125 6.91 2.17 14.85
CA ALA A 125 5.85 1.74 15.75
C ALA A 125 5.99 2.38 17.15
N TRP A 126 7.21 2.44 17.68
CA TRP A 126 7.51 3.07 18.96
C TRP A 126 7.26 4.57 18.92
N GLN A 127 7.65 5.25 17.85
CA GLN A 127 7.48 6.69 17.66
C GLN A 127 6.00 7.08 17.56
N ASN A 128 5.24 6.32 16.79
CA ASN A 128 3.80 6.54 16.59
C ASN A 128 2.94 6.00 17.76
N ARG A 129 3.53 5.26 18.72
CA ARG A 129 2.82 4.59 19.83
C ARG A 129 1.77 3.59 19.35
N ASP A 130 2.05 2.91 18.28
CA ASP A 130 1.14 1.96 17.68
C ASP A 130 1.88 0.70 17.21
N GLY A 131 1.16 -0.43 17.12
CA GLY A 131 1.68 -1.66 16.53
C GLY A 131 2.63 -2.48 17.41
N LEU A 132 2.83 -2.15 18.69
CA LEU A 132 3.72 -2.89 19.61
C LEU A 132 2.98 -3.86 20.54
N GLY A 133 1.65 -3.92 20.48
CA GLY A 133 0.83 -4.83 21.29
C GLY A 133 0.87 -6.27 20.77
N GLN A 134 0.45 -7.23 21.64
CA GLN A 134 0.40 -8.65 21.29
C GLN A 134 -0.45 -8.94 20.04
N ASP A 135 -1.52 -8.18 19.82
CA ASP A 135 -2.45 -8.36 18.69
C ASP A 135 -2.01 -7.67 17.40
N SER A 136 -1.01 -6.80 17.46
CA SER A 136 -0.59 -5.95 16.34
C SER A 136 0.86 -6.14 15.92
N ILE A 137 1.69 -6.78 16.76
CA ILE A 137 3.12 -6.90 16.50
C ILE A 137 3.44 -7.70 15.24
N ASP A 138 2.64 -8.71 14.93
CA ASP A 138 2.83 -9.51 13.71
C ASP A 138 2.62 -8.66 12.47
N ASP A 139 1.62 -7.77 12.46
CA ASP A 139 1.37 -6.84 11.36
C ASP A 139 2.51 -5.81 11.20
N THR A 140 3.06 -5.33 12.32
CA THR A 140 4.21 -4.41 12.32
C THR A 140 5.46 -5.05 11.75
N LEU A 141 5.70 -6.33 12.06
CA LEU A 141 6.89 -7.06 11.64
C LEU A 141 6.72 -7.81 10.31
N ALA A 142 5.49 -7.96 9.79
CA ALA A 142 5.20 -8.72 8.57
C ALA A 142 6.06 -8.30 7.37
N GLY A 143 6.43 -7.00 7.29
CA GLY A 143 7.29 -6.45 6.24
C GLY A 143 8.78 -6.74 6.36
N ASN A 144 9.23 -7.50 7.37
CA ASN A 144 10.63 -7.77 7.64
C ASN A 144 10.90 -9.27 7.70
N LEU A 145 11.80 -9.77 6.86
CA LEU A 145 12.14 -11.18 6.79
C LEU A 145 13.47 -11.49 7.50
N CYS A 146 13.46 -12.52 8.36
CA CYS A 146 14.65 -13.06 8.99
C CYS A 146 14.75 -14.57 8.77
N ARG A 147 15.92 -15.08 8.36
CA ARG A 147 16.14 -16.51 8.16
C ARG A 147 16.73 -17.19 9.41
N CYS A 148 17.38 -16.44 10.29
CA CYS A 148 18.24 -16.99 11.36
C CYS A 148 17.51 -17.18 12.68
N THR A 149 16.76 -16.14 13.16
CA THR A 149 16.31 -16.03 14.56
C THR A 149 15.04 -16.80 14.89
N GLY A 150 14.23 -17.16 13.89
CA GLY A 150 12.88 -17.70 14.12
C GLY A 150 11.92 -16.68 14.73
N TYR A 151 12.24 -15.38 14.67
CA TYR A 151 11.43 -14.21 15.07
C TYR A 151 11.15 -14.05 16.56
N ARG A 152 11.09 -15.11 17.35
CA ARG A 152 10.66 -15.07 18.77
C ARG A 152 11.39 -14.00 19.60
N ALA A 153 12.73 -13.90 19.47
CA ALA A 153 13.51 -12.90 20.18
C ALA A 153 13.17 -11.47 19.73
N ILE A 154 12.92 -11.27 18.43
CA ILE A 154 12.50 -9.97 17.87
C ILE A 154 11.12 -9.57 18.40
N VAL A 155 10.16 -10.50 18.43
CA VAL A 155 8.82 -10.28 19.01
C VAL A 155 8.93 -9.96 20.50
N SER A 156 9.79 -10.67 21.25
CA SER A 156 10.02 -10.38 22.67
C SER A 156 10.58 -8.97 22.89
N ALA A 157 11.53 -8.53 22.04
CA ALA A 157 12.06 -7.16 22.09
C ALA A 157 10.95 -6.11 21.81
N ALA A 158 10.11 -6.38 20.82
CA ALA A 158 9.00 -5.50 20.47
C ALA A 158 7.97 -5.36 21.61
N LEU A 159 7.58 -6.48 22.20
CA LEU A 159 6.65 -6.49 23.34
C LEU A 159 7.21 -5.78 24.58
N ALA A 160 8.54 -5.87 24.82
CA ALA A 160 9.19 -5.13 25.88
C ALA A 160 9.09 -3.60 25.66
N LEU A 161 9.06 -3.14 24.42
CA LEU A 161 8.89 -1.72 24.09
C LEU A 161 7.47 -1.21 24.36
N ALA A 162 6.47 -2.07 24.48
CA ALA A 162 5.11 -1.68 24.80
C ALA A 162 4.92 -1.29 26.28
N ALA A 163 5.89 -1.59 27.15
CA ALA A 163 5.81 -1.27 28.57
C ALA A 163 5.77 0.26 28.81
N PRO A 164 4.86 0.74 29.70
CA PRO A 164 4.64 2.19 29.88
C PRO A 164 5.89 2.99 30.33
N ASP A 165 6.79 2.35 31.06
CA ASP A 165 7.99 2.92 31.62
C ASP A 165 9.14 3.08 30.60
N VAL A 166 9.06 2.44 29.45
CA VAL A 166 10.03 2.57 28.35
C VAL A 166 9.84 3.85 27.55
N HIS A 167 8.84 4.64 27.90
CA HIS A 167 8.38 5.76 27.09
C HIS A 167 8.41 7.10 27.84
N SER A 168 9.50 7.86 27.72
CA SER A 168 9.47 9.29 28.06
C SER A 168 8.85 10.10 26.91
N PRO A 169 7.90 11.02 27.17
CA PRO A 169 7.40 11.94 26.15
C PRO A 169 8.52 12.80 25.53
N ALA A 170 9.58 13.09 26.31
CA ALA A 170 10.74 13.87 25.84
C ALA A 170 11.59 13.10 24.81
N ASP A 171 11.65 11.77 24.92
CA ASP A 171 12.46 10.93 24.02
C ASP A 171 11.87 10.82 22.61
N ARG A 172 10.61 11.26 22.42
CA ARG A 172 9.86 11.21 21.17
C ARG A 172 9.51 12.57 20.60
N SER A 173 10.03 13.65 21.18
CA SER A 173 9.77 14.99 20.66
C SER A 173 10.59 15.24 19.40
N ASP A 174 9.93 15.18 18.25
CA ASP A 174 10.49 15.58 16.96
C ASP A 174 10.31 17.05 16.65
N ALA A 175 9.92 17.87 17.64
CA ALA A 175 9.64 19.29 17.45
C ALA A 175 10.83 20.07 16.85
N ALA A 176 12.06 19.76 17.29
CA ALA A 176 13.26 20.38 16.75
C ALA A 176 13.51 19.96 15.29
N GLU A 177 13.25 18.68 14.96
CA GLU A 177 13.40 18.16 13.60
C GLU A 177 12.30 18.69 12.68
N ALA A 178 11.05 18.77 13.17
CA ALA A 178 9.95 19.40 12.45
C ALA A 178 10.24 20.90 12.15
N ALA A 179 10.75 21.63 13.13
CA ALA A 179 11.15 23.02 12.94
C ALA A 179 12.33 23.16 11.95
N ALA A 180 13.31 22.27 12.01
CA ALA A 180 14.43 22.26 11.06
C ALA A 180 13.97 21.95 9.63
N LEU A 181 13.03 21.00 9.46
CA LEU A 181 12.43 20.67 8.17
C LEU A 181 11.63 21.86 7.63
N ALA A 182 10.79 22.47 8.47
CA ALA A 182 10.04 23.67 8.10
C ALA A 182 10.97 24.83 7.66
N ALA A 183 12.07 25.05 8.38
CA ALA A 183 13.08 26.06 8.00
C ALA A 183 13.77 25.71 6.67
N LEU A 184 14.07 24.43 6.42
CA LEU A 184 14.65 23.98 5.15
C LEU A 184 13.69 24.19 3.98
N CYS A 185 12.39 23.94 4.19
CA CYS A 185 11.33 24.14 3.20
C CYS A 185 11.01 25.63 3.00
N ALA A 186 11.06 26.45 4.06
CA ALA A 186 10.80 27.88 3.97
C ALA A 186 11.94 28.66 3.28
N ALA A 187 13.10 28.05 3.05
CA ALA A 187 14.25 28.68 2.40
C ALA A 187 14.02 28.88 0.89
N GLY A 188 13.34 29.96 0.54
CA GLY A 188 13.32 30.59 -0.78
C GLY A 188 12.36 29.97 -1.80
N ASP A 189 12.70 28.86 -2.42
CA ASP A 189 12.05 28.30 -3.63
C ASP A 189 11.55 26.86 -3.46
N HIS A 190 11.27 26.45 -2.22
CA HIS A 190 10.79 25.06 -1.99
C HIS A 190 9.41 24.80 -2.62
N ASP A 191 8.57 25.84 -2.70
CA ASP A 191 7.24 25.75 -3.33
C ASP A 191 7.30 25.71 -4.86
N ASP A 192 8.50 25.94 -5.45
CA ASP A 192 8.72 25.75 -6.88
C ASP A 192 8.69 24.27 -7.25
N ASP A 193 8.25 24.00 -8.47
CA ASP A 193 8.34 22.67 -9.08
C ASP A 193 9.79 22.14 -9.05
N LEU A 194 9.96 20.88 -8.69
CA LEU A 194 11.26 20.21 -8.67
C LEU A 194 11.52 19.51 -10.01
N VAL A 195 12.65 19.76 -10.61
CA VAL A 195 13.17 19.05 -11.80
C VAL A 195 14.54 18.48 -11.47
N VAL A 196 14.65 17.16 -11.43
CA VAL A 196 15.93 16.47 -11.32
C VAL A 196 16.24 15.86 -12.69
N ASP A 197 17.24 16.41 -13.36
CA ASP A 197 17.60 16.05 -14.72
C ASP A 197 19.09 15.78 -14.80
N GLN A 198 19.45 14.50 -14.85
CA GLN A 198 20.83 14.08 -15.00
C GLN A 198 20.95 12.80 -15.86
N GLY A 199 21.71 12.90 -16.91
CA GLY A 199 21.99 11.76 -17.79
C GLY A 199 20.81 11.39 -18.68
N ALA A 200 20.38 10.13 -18.62
CA ALA A 200 19.31 9.58 -19.45
C ALA A 200 17.92 9.63 -18.79
N THR A 201 17.83 10.14 -17.55
CA THR A 201 16.57 10.16 -16.77
C THR A 201 16.29 11.55 -16.22
N SER A 202 15.03 11.96 -16.30
CA SER A 202 14.53 13.17 -15.67
C SER A 202 13.35 12.85 -14.76
N PHE A 203 13.22 13.62 -13.67
CA PHE A 203 12.15 13.47 -12.69
C PHE A 203 11.52 14.84 -12.46
N TYR A 204 10.25 14.98 -12.81
CA TYR A 204 9.49 16.19 -12.62
C TYR A 204 8.46 16.00 -11.49
N ALA A 205 8.47 16.90 -10.54
CA ALA A 205 7.56 16.92 -9.40
C ALA A 205 6.86 18.29 -9.30
N PRO A 206 5.74 18.47 -10.00
CA PRO A 206 4.94 19.69 -9.96
C PRO A 206 4.24 19.85 -8.61
N THR A 207 3.88 21.10 -8.29
CA THR A 207 3.20 21.46 -7.04
C THR A 207 1.71 21.70 -7.21
N THR A 208 1.20 21.72 -8.44
CA THR A 208 -0.22 21.96 -8.73
C THR A 208 -0.82 20.91 -9.68
N PRO A 209 -2.14 20.62 -9.58
CA PRO A 209 -2.82 19.73 -10.51
C PRO A 209 -2.75 20.21 -11.97
N ALA A 210 -2.77 21.52 -12.20
CA ALA A 210 -2.67 22.11 -13.53
C ALA A 210 -1.31 21.84 -14.15
N ALA A 211 -0.20 22.14 -13.44
CA ALA A 211 1.16 21.86 -13.93
C ALA A 211 1.38 20.37 -14.21
N PHE A 212 0.79 19.47 -13.38
CA PHE A 212 0.82 18.03 -13.61
C PHE A 212 0.10 17.65 -14.92
N ALA A 213 -1.12 18.15 -15.10
CA ALA A 213 -1.95 17.82 -16.27
C ALA A 213 -1.38 18.40 -17.57
N ASP A 214 -0.86 19.64 -17.54
CA ASP A 214 -0.24 20.31 -18.69
C ASP A 214 1.02 19.54 -19.13
N PHE A 215 1.89 19.23 -18.17
CA PHE A 215 3.11 18.46 -18.46
C PHE A 215 2.80 17.08 -19.05
N TYR A 216 1.83 16.36 -18.49
CA TYR A 216 1.49 15.02 -18.97
C TYR A 216 0.81 15.04 -20.36
N ALA A 217 0.03 16.08 -20.65
CA ALA A 217 -0.57 16.25 -21.97
C ALA A 217 0.49 16.55 -23.07
N GLU A 218 1.53 17.31 -22.72
CA GLU A 218 2.66 17.60 -23.60
C GLU A 218 3.62 16.41 -23.74
N ASN A 219 3.73 15.58 -22.69
CA ASN A 219 4.68 14.47 -22.60
C ASN A 219 3.95 13.16 -22.22
N PRO A 220 3.05 12.63 -23.08
CA PRO A 220 2.18 11.50 -22.74
C PRO A 220 2.90 10.17 -22.56
N ASP A 221 4.17 10.07 -23.01
CA ASP A 221 5.03 8.91 -22.85
C ASP A 221 5.79 8.91 -21.50
N SER A 222 5.66 9.98 -20.71
CA SER A 222 6.27 10.05 -19.38
C SER A 222 5.70 8.99 -18.45
N VAL A 223 6.57 8.40 -17.62
CA VAL A 223 6.17 7.44 -16.60
C VAL A 223 5.60 8.19 -15.40
N ILE A 224 4.31 8.03 -15.14
CA ILE A 224 3.71 8.54 -13.89
C ILE A 224 4.21 7.69 -12.73
N VAL A 225 4.85 8.35 -11.77
CA VAL A 225 5.29 7.77 -10.50
C VAL A 225 4.35 8.25 -9.39
N ALA A 226 3.74 7.32 -8.66
CA ALA A 226 3.00 7.62 -7.44
C ALA A 226 3.84 7.18 -6.22
N GLY A 227 3.66 5.96 -5.71
CA GLY A 227 4.44 5.43 -4.59
C GLY A 227 5.69 4.63 -4.98
N ALA A 228 6.00 4.52 -6.26
CA ALA A 228 7.13 3.77 -6.85
C ALA A 228 7.17 2.26 -6.55
N THR A 229 6.19 1.68 -5.87
CA THR A 229 6.21 0.28 -5.41
C THR A 229 6.17 -0.75 -6.54
N ASP A 230 5.76 -0.35 -7.75
CA ASP A 230 5.87 -1.16 -8.97
C ASP A 230 6.92 -0.57 -9.92
N VAL A 231 6.87 0.73 -10.19
CA VAL A 231 7.81 1.42 -11.08
C VAL A 231 9.27 1.29 -10.60
N GLY A 232 9.51 1.29 -9.28
CA GLY A 232 10.83 1.04 -8.71
C GLY A 232 11.42 -0.31 -9.12
N LEU A 233 10.57 -1.35 -9.31
CA LEU A 233 11.03 -2.66 -9.77
C LEU A 233 11.44 -2.66 -11.24
N TRP A 234 10.88 -1.77 -12.05
CA TRP A 234 11.33 -1.63 -13.44
C TRP A 234 12.80 -1.20 -13.51
N VAL A 235 13.26 -0.38 -12.56
CA VAL A 235 14.67 0.01 -12.44
C VAL A 235 15.49 -1.10 -11.77
N THR A 236 15.08 -1.55 -10.59
CA THR A 236 15.93 -2.40 -9.74
C THR A 236 15.98 -3.87 -10.16
N LYS A 237 14.92 -4.39 -10.82
CA LYS A 237 14.81 -5.80 -11.23
C LYS A 237 14.83 -5.98 -12.76
N GLN A 238 14.23 -5.05 -13.49
CA GLN A 238 14.18 -5.12 -14.94
C GLN A 238 15.30 -4.33 -15.62
N HIS A 239 16.05 -3.51 -14.85
CA HIS A 239 17.14 -2.67 -15.33
C HIS A 239 16.74 -1.73 -16.48
N ARG A 240 15.50 -1.22 -16.41
CA ARG A 240 14.99 -0.25 -17.39
C ARG A 240 15.49 1.14 -17.05
N THR A 241 15.80 1.91 -18.09
CA THR A 241 15.93 3.38 -18.00
C THR A 241 14.56 3.99 -18.26
N LEU A 242 14.04 4.77 -17.32
CA LEU A 242 12.65 5.24 -17.39
C LEU A 242 12.47 6.50 -18.25
N GLY A 243 13.58 7.16 -18.65
CA GLY A 243 13.51 8.42 -19.37
C GLY A 243 12.87 9.52 -18.50
N GLN A 244 11.70 10.00 -18.90
CA GLN A 244 11.00 11.08 -18.22
C GLN A 244 9.98 10.53 -17.24
N MET A 245 10.04 10.99 -15.99
CA MET A 245 9.14 10.60 -14.90
C MET A 245 8.37 11.81 -14.37
N LEU A 246 7.11 11.60 -14.02
CA LEU A 246 6.20 12.62 -13.47
C LEU A 246 5.63 12.14 -12.15
N TRP A 247 5.91 12.85 -11.04
CA TRP A 247 5.54 12.40 -9.69
C TRP A 247 4.31 13.11 -9.14
N THR A 248 3.37 12.30 -8.60
CA THR A 248 2.12 12.81 -8.00
C THR A 248 2.30 13.39 -6.60
N GLY A 249 3.34 12.99 -5.87
CA GLY A 249 3.42 13.17 -4.42
C GLY A 249 3.72 14.59 -3.92
N ARG A 250 4.01 15.57 -4.81
CA ARG A 250 4.18 16.98 -4.43
C ARG A 250 2.95 17.85 -4.69
N VAL A 251 1.88 17.28 -5.22
CA VAL A 251 0.62 17.99 -5.44
C VAL A 251 -0.28 17.79 -4.22
N PRO A 252 -0.44 18.77 -3.31
CA PRO A 252 -1.22 18.58 -2.06
C PRO A 252 -2.67 18.18 -2.30
N GLN A 253 -3.27 18.65 -3.43
CA GLN A 253 -4.63 18.33 -3.82
C GLN A 253 -4.81 16.86 -4.21
N PHE A 254 -3.73 16.14 -4.54
CA PHE A 254 -3.76 14.72 -4.88
C PHE A 254 -3.77 13.81 -3.65
N ASP A 255 -3.32 14.29 -2.50
CA ASP A 255 -3.35 13.54 -1.24
C ASP A 255 -4.60 13.91 -0.44
N ARG A 256 -5.78 13.62 -0.98
CA ARG A 256 -7.07 13.91 -0.34
C ARG A 256 -7.96 12.69 -0.33
N VAL A 257 -8.53 12.43 0.85
CA VAL A 257 -9.70 11.58 1.05
C VAL A 257 -10.83 12.49 1.43
N VAL A 258 -11.80 12.65 0.54
CA VAL A 258 -12.93 13.59 0.74
C VAL A 258 -14.23 12.80 0.78
N ARG A 259 -14.97 12.93 1.87
CA ARG A 259 -16.31 12.36 2.01
C ARG A 259 -17.33 13.41 1.60
N ASP A 260 -18.11 13.09 0.58
CA ASP A 260 -19.36 13.75 0.23
C ASP A 260 -20.52 12.84 0.70
N ASP A 261 -21.77 13.33 0.68
CA ASP A 261 -22.93 12.64 1.27
C ASP A 261 -23.01 11.14 0.91
N ASP A 262 -22.82 10.79 -0.34
CA ASP A 262 -22.97 9.43 -0.87
C ASP A 262 -21.65 8.77 -1.31
N ARG A 263 -20.56 9.53 -1.40
CA ARG A 263 -19.31 9.05 -2.00
C ARG A 263 -18.08 9.42 -1.19
N LEU A 264 -17.10 8.56 -1.28
CA LEU A 264 -15.73 8.82 -0.83
C LEU A 264 -14.85 9.01 -2.07
N PHE A 265 -14.25 10.20 -2.20
CA PHE A 265 -13.23 10.47 -3.22
C PHE A 265 -11.84 10.17 -2.66
N ILE A 266 -11.02 9.50 -3.47
CA ILE A 266 -9.65 9.11 -3.15
C ILE A 266 -8.73 9.66 -4.23
N GLY A 267 -7.85 10.56 -3.87
CA GLY A 267 -6.92 11.24 -4.78
C GLY A 267 -5.71 10.38 -5.19
N PRO A 268 -4.97 10.82 -6.23
CA PRO A 268 -3.86 10.04 -6.84
C PRO A 268 -2.69 9.73 -5.91
N ALA A 269 -2.43 10.57 -4.91
CA ALA A 269 -1.32 10.41 -3.99
C ALA A 269 -1.73 9.75 -2.65
N VAL A 270 -3.01 9.41 -2.45
CA VAL A 270 -3.49 8.73 -1.24
C VAL A 270 -2.88 7.34 -1.15
N THR A 271 -2.09 7.11 -0.08
CA THR A 271 -1.43 5.83 0.14
C THR A 271 -2.42 4.74 0.58
N HIS A 272 -2.02 3.47 0.42
CA HIS A 272 -2.82 2.34 0.91
C HIS A 272 -3.05 2.41 2.42
N GLN A 273 -2.06 2.87 3.20
CA GLN A 273 -2.22 3.00 4.65
C GLN A 273 -3.25 4.08 4.99
N ARG A 274 -3.13 5.28 4.41
CA ARG A 274 -4.09 6.37 4.64
C ARG A 274 -5.51 6.00 4.22
N PHE A 275 -5.66 5.27 3.14
CA PHE A 275 -6.95 4.73 2.71
C PHE A 275 -7.50 3.73 3.73
N ALA A 276 -6.69 2.77 4.17
CA ALA A 276 -7.11 1.76 5.16
C ALA A 276 -7.61 2.43 6.45
N ASP A 277 -6.89 3.45 6.94
CA ASP A 277 -7.28 4.20 8.13
C ASP A 277 -8.62 4.95 7.92
N ALA A 278 -8.82 5.54 6.73
CA ALA A 278 -10.02 6.30 6.40
C ALA A 278 -11.30 5.45 6.31
N ILE A 279 -11.18 4.17 5.97
CA ILE A 279 -12.32 3.25 5.76
C ILE A 279 -12.56 2.27 6.91
N ALA A 280 -11.66 2.22 7.90
CA ALA A 280 -11.63 1.17 8.92
C ALA A 280 -12.96 1.04 9.69
N ALA A 281 -13.59 2.15 10.02
CA ALA A 281 -14.85 2.17 10.77
C ALA A 281 -16.07 1.77 9.92
N ASP A 282 -16.10 2.18 8.64
CA ASP A 282 -17.28 2.03 7.78
C ASP A 282 -17.27 0.72 6.98
N LEU A 283 -16.09 0.25 6.59
CA LEU A 283 -15.89 -0.92 5.73
C LEU A 283 -14.88 -1.92 6.34
N PRO A 284 -15.20 -2.54 7.49
CA PRO A 284 -14.27 -3.40 8.21
C PRO A 284 -13.78 -4.61 7.39
N GLU A 285 -14.58 -5.10 6.43
CA GLU A 285 -14.18 -6.18 5.52
C GLU A 285 -13.07 -5.74 4.55
N LEU A 286 -13.18 -4.52 4.03
CA LEU A 286 -12.15 -3.95 3.17
C LEU A 286 -10.90 -3.58 3.98
N ALA A 287 -11.06 -3.08 5.20
CA ALA A 287 -9.95 -2.79 6.10
C ALA A 287 -9.16 -4.07 6.45
N GLU A 288 -9.83 -5.20 6.69
CA GLU A 288 -9.17 -6.50 6.90
C GLU A 288 -8.40 -6.97 5.65
N LEU A 289 -8.95 -6.77 4.45
CA LEU A 289 -8.23 -7.03 3.20
C LEU A 289 -6.97 -6.17 3.12
N MET A 290 -7.08 -4.87 3.44
CA MET A 290 -5.95 -3.93 3.41
C MET A 290 -4.88 -4.28 4.44
N ARG A 291 -5.24 -4.80 5.62
CA ARG A 291 -4.30 -5.30 6.62
C ARG A 291 -3.41 -6.43 6.06
N ARG A 292 -3.98 -7.33 5.25
CA ARG A 292 -3.27 -8.44 4.59
C ARG A 292 -2.64 -8.06 3.25
N PHE A 293 -2.91 -6.85 2.76
CA PHE A 293 -2.35 -6.36 1.50
C PHE A 293 -0.92 -5.86 1.72
N ALA A 294 0.04 -6.49 1.04
CA ALA A 294 1.45 -6.13 1.08
C ALA A 294 2.01 -5.99 2.53
N ALA A 295 3.15 -5.32 2.68
CA ALA A 295 3.72 -4.93 3.96
C ALA A 295 3.40 -3.49 4.31
N GLN A 296 3.56 -3.09 5.57
CA GLN A 296 3.39 -1.71 6.00
C GLN A 296 4.28 -0.75 5.21
N GLN A 297 5.52 -1.12 4.91
CA GLN A 297 6.46 -0.33 4.10
C GLN A 297 5.93 -0.06 2.68
N VAL A 298 5.24 -1.02 2.09
CA VAL A 298 4.62 -0.88 0.78
C VAL A 298 3.32 -0.08 0.89
N ARG A 299 2.49 -0.34 1.91
CA ARG A 299 1.24 0.41 2.12
C ARG A 299 1.49 1.88 2.42
N SER A 300 2.61 2.22 3.06
CA SER A 300 2.98 3.60 3.40
C SER A 300 3.45 4.43 2.19
N SER A 301 3.82 3.80 1.08
CA SER A 301 4.25 4.51 -0.13
C SER A 301 3.37 4.27 -1.36
N GLY A 302 2.94 3.03 -1.60
CA GLY A 302 2.03 2.68 -2.70
C GLY A 302 0.68 3.37 -2.56
N THR A 303 0.07 3.79 -3.69
CA THR A 303 -1.19 4.55 -3.70
C THR A 303 -2.33 3.75 -4.31
N ILE A 304 -3.57 4.12 -3.93
CA ILE A 304 -4.79 3.49 -4.46
C ILE A 304 -4.90 3.70 -5.97
N CYS A 305 -4.78 4.94 -6.44
CA CYS A 305 -4.86 5.23 -7.87
C CYS A 305 -3.72 4.60 -8.66
N GLY A 306 -2.50 4.52 -8.10
CA GLY A 306 -1.37 3.81 -8.70
C GLY A 306 -1.64 2.30 -8.85
N ASN A 307 -2.26 1.67 -7.85
CA ASN A 307 -2.65 0.26 -7.91
C ASN A 307 -3.70 0.00 -9.00
N ILE A 308 -4.71 0.87 -9.11
CA ILE A 308 -5.73 0.80 -10.17
C ILE A 308 -5.11 1.04 -11.54
N ALA A 309 -4.27 2.08 -11.68
CA ALA A 309 -3.59 2.40 -12.94
C ALA A 309 -2.60 1.33 -13.39
N ASN A 310 -2.02 0.54 -12.48
CA ASN A 310 -1.20 -0.61 -12.82
C ASN A 310 -1.99 -1.76 -13.47
N ALA A 311 -3.29 -1.84 -13.22
CA ALA A 311 -4.24 -2.79 -13.83
C ALA A 311 -3.80 -4.27 -13.70
N SER A 312 -3.21 -4.63 -12.57
CA SER A 312 -2.77 -6.00 -12.32
C SER A 312 -3.96 -6.97 -12.24
N PRO A 313 -3.95 -8.10 -12.99
CA PRO A 313 -5.02 -9.10 -12.93
C PRO A 313 -5.05 -9.87 -11.60
N ILE A 314 -4.01 -9.73 -10.78
CA ILE A 314 -3.86 -10.40 -9.49
C ILE A 314 -3.84 -9.40 -8.31
N GLY A 315 -4.17 -8.14 -8.57
CA GLY A 315 -4.36 -7.13 -7.52
C GLY A 315 -5.59 -7.44 -6.67
N ASP A 316 -5.49 -7.24 -5.37
CA ASP A 316 -6.60 -7.53 -4.44
C ASP A 316 -7.63 -6.37 -4.37
N LEU A 317 -7.17 -5.13 -4.54
CA LEU A 317 -8.01 -3.94 -4.39
C LEU A 317 -9.00 -3.73 -5.55
N PRO A 318 -8.62 -3.92 -6.84
CA PRO A 318 -9.56 -3.72 -7.94
C PRO A 318 -10.85 -4.55 -7.82
N PRO A 319 -10.83 -5.88 -7.52
CA PRO A 319 -12.06 -6.64 -7.29
C PRO A 319 -12.91 -6.09 -6.14
N ALA A 320 -12.28 -5.65 -5.04
CA ALA A 320 -13.01 -5.11 -3.89
C ALA A 320 -13.75 -3.80 -4.25
N LEU A 321 -13.09 -2.89 -4.96
CA LEU A 321 -13.68 -1.64 -5.42
C LEU A 321 -14.76 -1.88 -6.50
N ILE A 322 -14.56 -2.85 -7.40
CA ILE A 322 -15.59 -3.26 -8.39
C ILE A 322 -16.83 -3.79 -7.66
N ALA A 323 -16.68 -4.66 -6.67
CA ALA A 323 -17.81 -5.21 -5.90
C ALA A 323 -18.60 -4.11 -5.15
N LEU A 324 -17.91 -3.03 -4.76
CA LEU A 324 -18.54 -1.84 -4.17
C LEU A 324 -19.21 -0.91 -5.20
N GLY A 325 -19.03 -1.13 -6.51
CA GLY A 325 -19.57 -0.25 -7.54
C GLY A 325 -18.82 1.08 -7.67
N SER A 326 -17.52 1.07 -7.45
CA SER A 326 -16.67 2.25 -7.56
C SER A 326 -16.51 2.72 -9.00
N ALA A 327 -16.17 4.00 -9.17
CA ALA A 327 -15.85 4.62 -10.45
C ALA A 327 -14.42 5.17 -10.45
N VAL A 328 -13.76 5.15 -11.60
CA VAL A 328 -12.48 5.81 -11.83
C VAL A 328 -12.70 7.15 -12.51
N GLU A 329 -11.95 8.15 -12.07
CA GLU A 329 -11.88 9.46 -12.70
C GLU A 329 -10.59 9.59 -13.49
N LEU A 330 -10.73 10.07 -14.73
CA LEU A 330 -9.63 10.35 -15.64
C LEU A 330 -9.63 11.83 -15.99
N THR A 331 -8.46 12.44 -15.96
CA THR A 331 -8.29 13.87 -16.27
C THR A 331 -7.25 14.07 -17.38
N ARG A 332 -7.57 15.01 -18.28
CA ARG A 332 -6.66 15.55 -19.30
C ARG A 332 -6.91 17.03 -19.50
N LEU A 333 -5.91 17.89 -19.28
CA LEU A 333 -6.00 19.36 -19.48
C LEU A 333 -7.28 19.98 -18.86
N GLY A 334 -7.63 19.54 -17.65
CA GLY A 334 -8.83 19.99 -16.94
C GLY A 334 -10.16 19.39 -17.41
N ALA A 335 -10.18 18.65 -18.53
CA ALA A 335 -11.34 17.84 -18.90
C ALA A 335 -11.35 16.56 -18.05
N VAL A 336 -12.51 16.28 -17.45
CA VAL A 336 -12.71 15.15 -16.53
C VAL A 336 -13.77 14.23 -17.09
N ARG A 337 -13.54 12.92 -17.06
CA ARG A 337 -14.55 11.90 -17.29
C ARG A 337 -14.51 10.82 -16.23
N GLN A 338 -15.64 10.22 -15.94
CA GLN A 338 -15.77 9.10 -15.02
C GLN A 338 -16.37 7.90 -15.75
N LEU A 339 -15.93 6.70 -15.36
CA LEU A 339 -16.49 5.43 -15.84
C LEU A 339 -16.53 4.44 -14.68
N ALA A 340 -17.41 3.43 -14.78
CA ALA A 340 -17.42 2.34 -13.80
C ALA A 340 -16.06 1.66 -13.79
N LEU A 341 -15.57 1.29 -12.60
CA LEU A 341 -14.22 0.75 -12.47
C LEU A 341 -14.02 -0.56 -13.26
N GLU A 342 -15.06 -1.39 -13.36
CA GLU A 342 -15.05 -2.61 -14.18
C GLU A 342 -14.80 -2.34 -15.66
N ASP A 343 -15.22 -1.20 -16.19
CA ASP A 343 -15.08 -0.83 -17.60
C ASP A 343 -13.71 -0.22 -17.92
N PHE A 344 -12.92 0.14 -16.89
CA PHE A 344 -11.58 0.69 -17.05
C PHE A 344 -10.56 -0.33 -17.57
N PHE A 345 -10.73 -1.61 -17.22
CA PHE A 345 -9.83 -2.69 -17.58
C PHE A 345 -10.26 -3.36 -18.87
N ILE A 346 -9.56 -3.11 -19.98
CA ILE A 346 -9.93 -3.66 -21.30
C ILE A 346 -9.29 -5.03 -21.53
N ALA A 347 -7.98 -5.13 -21.31
CA ALA A 347 -7.19 -6.33 -21.48
C ALA A 347 -5.93 -6.29 -20.58
N TYR A 348 -5.12 -7.33 -20.58
CA TYR A 348 -3.86 -7.35 -19.85
C TYR A 348 -2.98 -6.16 -20.26
N GLY A 349 -2.66 -5.29 -19.29
CA GLY A 349 -1.86 -4.08 -19.52
C GLY A 349 -2.55 -3.00 -20.37
N GLN A 350 -3.86 -3.14 -20.68
CA GLN A 350 -4.62 -2.20 -21.49
C GLN A 350 -5.81 -1.64 -20.69
N GLN A 351 -5.90 -0.34 -20.66
CA GLN A 351 -6.91 0.44 -19.93
C GLN A 351 -7.70 1.34 -20.90
N ASP A 352 -8.92 1.69 -20.53
CA ASP A 352 -9.69 2.75 -21.21
C ASP A 352 -9.14 4.12 -20.79
N ARG A 353 -8.01 4.50 -21.40
CA ARG A 353 -7.30 5.74 -21.14
C ARG A 353 -6.72 6.29 -22.44
N ALA A 354 -7.08 7.52 -22.80
CA ALA A 354 -6.49 8.20 -23.94
C ALA A 354 -5.07 8.70 -23.64
N ALA A 355 -4.29 9.02 -24.67
CA ALA A 355 -2.96 9.64 -24.51
C ALA A 355 -3.10 10.97 -23.75
N GLY A 356 -2.24 11.18 -22.73
CA GLY A 356 -2.29 12.35 -21.88
C GLY A 356 -3.41 12.34 -20.82
N GLU A 357 -4.25 11.29 -20.74
CA GLU A 357 -5.13 11.08 -19.58
C GLU A 357 -4.42 10.36 -18.46
N PHE A 358 -4.71 10.74 -17.21
CA PHE A 358 -4.24 10.03 -16.02
C PHE A 358 -5.38 9.76 -15.04
N VAL A 359 -5.21 8.76 -14.18
CA VAL A 359 -6.16 8.47 -13.10
C VAL A 359 -6.05 9.58 -12.06
N SER A 360 -7.05 10.45 -12.02
CA SER A 360 -7.10 11.62 -11.14
C SER A 360 -7.87 11.36 -9.84
N GLY A 361 -8.56 10.22 -9.74
CA GLY A 361 -9.25 9.83 -8.53
C GLY A 361 -10.04 8.54 -8.67
N ILE A 362 -10.47 8.03 -7.52
CA ILE A 362 -11.43 6.95 -7.39
C ILE A 362 -12.61 7.45 -6.57
N TYR A 363 -13.81 7.21 -7.07
CA TYR A 363 -15.04 7.39 -6.29
C TYR A 363 -15.56 6.04 -5.85
N MET A 364 -15.85 5.89 -4.59
CA MET A 364 -16.50 4.70 -4.04
C MET A 364 -17.73 5.11 -3.20
N PRO A 365 -18.73 4.23 -3.04
CA PRO A 365 -19.83 4.50 -2.12
C PRO A 365 -19.33 4.74 -0.71
N ALA A 366 -19.85 5.77 -0.03
CA ALA A 366 -19.54 6.08 1.37
C ALA A 366 -20.46 5.34 2.35
N GLN A 367 -21.45 4.62 1.85
CA GLN A 367 -22.44 3.89 2.63
C GLN A 367 -21.88 2.57 3.14
N PRO A 368 -22.31 2.11 4.35
CA PRO A 368 -21.96 0.79 4.84
C PRO A 368 -22.35 -0.32 3.85
N ALA A 369 -21.49 -1.31 3.69
CA ALA A 369 -21.73 -2.47 2.85
C ALA A 369 -21.79 -3.74 3.72
N PRO A 370 -22.91 -4.02 4.40
CA PRO A 370 -23.02 -5.07 5.42
C PRO A 370 -22.83 -6.48 4.85
N HIS A 371 -23.10 -6.64 3.55
CA HIS A 371 -22.97 -7.91 2.85
C HIS A 371 -21.64 -8.03 2.08
N LEU A 372 -20.79 -7.00 2.09
CA LEU A 372 -19.46 -7.11 1.51
C LEU A 372 -18.65 -8.19 2.22
N ARG A 373 -18.01 -9.06 1.42
CA ARG A 373 -16.98 -9.99 1.89
C ARG A 373 -15.80 -9.97 0.93
N CYS A 374 -14.61 -9.99 1.49
CA CYS A 374 -13.35 -10.04 0.75
C CYS A 374 -12.58 -11.30 1.15
N TYR A 375 -12.38 -12.22 0.20
CA TYR A 375 -11.67 -13.47 0.46
C TYR A 375 -10.39 -13.51 -0.36
N LYS A 376 -9.25 -13.48 0.33
CA LYS A 376 -7.92 -13.57 -0.24
C LYS A 376 -7.33 -14.95 0.01
N ILE A 377 -7.04 -15.69 -1.04
CA ILE A 377 -6.38 -17.00 -0.98
C ILE A 377 -4.96 -16.87 -1.52
N SER A 378 -3.99 -17.07 -0.65
CA SER A 378 -2.55 -17.00 -0.93
C SER A 378 -1.81 -18.09 -0.16
N LYS A 379 -0.54 -18.34 -0.50
CA LYS A 379 0.27 -19.37 0.18
C LYS A 379 0.77 -18.94 1.55
N ARG A 380 1.00 -17.63 1.73
CA ARG A 380 1.34 -17.00 3.01
C ARG A 380 0.19 -16.09 3.44
N PHE A 381 0.11 -15.81 4.73
CA PHE A 381 -0.94 -14.92 5.26
C PHE A 381 -0.68 -13.48 4.83
N ASP A 382 0.55 -12.98 5.05
CA ASP A 382 0.98 -11.64 4.73
C ASP A 382 1.92 -11.59 3.53
N GLN A 383 2.01 -10.44 2.88
CA GLN A 383 2.96 -10.13 1.80
C GLN A 383 2.92 -11.12 0.62
N ASP A 384 1.79 -11.75 0.36
CA ASP A 384 1.70 -12.72 -0.71
C ASP A 384 0.63 -12.36 -1.72
N ILE A 385 0.95 -12.59 -2.99
CA ILE A 385 0.04 -12.35 -4.10
C ILE A 385 -1.06 -13.42 -4.09
N SER A 386 -2.31 -13.00 -4.24
CA SER A 386 -3.44 -13.90 -4.28
C SER A 386 -3.37 -14.87 -5.45
N ALA A 387 -3.59 -16.15 -5.18
CA ALA A 387 -3.92 -17.12 -6.22
C ALA A 387 -5.33 -16.84 -6.75
N VAL A 388 -6.28 -16.64 -5.84
CA VAL A 388 -7.65 -16.22 -6.12
C VAL A 388 -8.06 -15.18 -5.09
N MET A 389 -8.68 -14.10 -5.55
CA MET A 389 -9.35 -13.12 -4.72
C MET A 389 -10.80 -13.02 -5.15
N LEU A 390 -11.75 -13.11 -4.21
CA LEU A 390 -13.16 -12.82 -4.40
C LEU A 390 -13.56 -11.64 -3.53
N ALA A 391 -14.12 -10.61 -4.14
CA ALA A 391 -14.95 -9.64 -3.46
C ALA A 391 -16.40 -9.82 -3.88
N ALA A 392 -17.27 -10.00 -2.93
CA ALA A 392 -18.69 -10.22 -3.14
C ALA A 392 -19.50 -9.24 -2.30
N ASN A 393 -20.46 -8.59 -2.95
CA ASN A 393 -21.44 -7.71 -2.30
C ASN A 393 -22.79 -7.94 -2.93
N VAL A 394 -23.85 -7.96 -2.13
CA VAL A 394 -25.23 -8.14 -2.59
C VAL A 394 -26.17 -7.22 -1.82
N ASP A 395 -27.23 -6.76 -2.49
CA ASP A 395 -28.37 -6.19 -1.81
C ASP A 395 -29.41 -7.28 -1.56
N ILE A 396 -30.01 -7.29 -0.38
CA ILE A 396 -31.03 -8.26 0.03
C ILE A 396 -32.27 -7.50 0.44
N VAL A 397 -33.39 -7.80 -0.22
CA VAL A 397 -34.71 -7.27 0.12
C VAL A 397 -35.65 -8.43 0.38
N ASP A 398 -36.28 -8.47 1.55
CA ASP A 398 -37.16 -9.55 1.98
C ASP A 398 -36.60 -10.96 1.81
N GLY A 399 -35.30 -11.13 2.11
CA GLY A 399 -34.58 -12.38 1.97
C GLY A 399 -34.21 -12.80 0.54
N VAL A 400 -34.43 -11.92 -0.44
CA VAL A 400 -34.15 -12.15 -1.86
C VAL A 400 -32.96 -11.27 -2.31
N ILE A 401 -32.06 -11.85 -3.07
CA ILE A 401 -30.90 -11.15 -3.64
C ILE A 401 -31.34 -10.30 -4.82
N THR A 402 -31.08 -8.98 -4.81
CA THR A 402 -31.57 -8.04 -5.83
C THR A 402 -30.45 -7.45 -6.68
N ALA A 403 -29.27 -7.18 -6.13
CA ALA A 403 -28.16 -6.56 -6.85
C ALA A 403 -26.83 -7.22 -6.48
N PRO A 404 -26.54 -8.43 -7.00
CA PRO A 404 -25.27 -9.09 -6.74
C PRO A 404 -24.14 -8.45 -7.56
N ARG A 405 -22.99 -8.27 -6.91
CA ARG A 405 -21.72 -7.87 -7.52
C ARG A 405 -20.64 -8.81 -7.02
N LEU A 406 -20.15 -9.65 -7.91
CA LEU A 406 -19.12 -10.68 -7.65
C LEU A 406 -17.90 -10.39 -8.51
N ALA A 407 -16.84 -9.87 -7.93
CA ALA A 407 -15.62 -9.54 -8.66
C ALA A 407 -14.45 -10.43 -8.23
N PHE A 408 -13.69 -10.90 -9.22
CA PHE A 408 -12.58 -11.81 -9.01
C PHE A 408 -11.25 -11.24 -9.50
N GLY A 409 -10.18 -11.49 -8.71
CA GLY A 409 -8.79 -11.38 -9.12
C GLY A 409 -8.16 -12.77 -9.29
N GLY A 410 -7.21 -12.90 -10.21
CA GLY A 410 -6.51 -14.16 -10.49
C GLY A 410 -7.29 -15.17 -11.33
N MET A 411 -8.48 -14.82 -11.83
CA MET A 411 -9.34 -15.71 -12.61
C MET A 411 -9.38 -15.38 -14.10
N ALA A 412 -8.96 -14.16 -14.50
CA ALA A 412 -8.91 -13.69 -15.88
C ALA A 412 -7.66 -12.81 -16.09
N ALA A 413 -7.48 -12.30 -17.30
CA ALA A 413 -6.40 -11.36 -17.63
C ALA A 413 -6.59 -9.95 -17.04
N ILE A 414 -7.77 -9.66 -16.48
CA ILE A 414 -8.16 -8.42 -15.81
C ILE A 414 -8.96 -8.74 -14.55
N PRO A 415 -9.07 -7.83 -13.58
CA PRO A 415 -10.09 -7.91 -12.54
C PRO A 415 -11.48 -7.89 -13.20
N LYS A 416 -12.33 -8.87 -12.91
CA LYS A 416 -13.54 -9.09 -13.70
C LYS A 416 -14.72 -9.50 -12.83
N ARG A 417 -15.92 -9.01 -13.17
CA ARG A 417 -17.18 -9.47 -12.60
C ARG A 417 -17.59 -10.83 -13.19
N ALA A 418 -18.28 -11.63 -12.36
CA ALA A 418 -18.81 -12.94 -12.72
C ALA A 418 -20.28 -12.84 -13.15
N ALA A 419 -20.53 -12.36 -14.37
CA ALA A 419 -21.85 -12.00 -14.83
C ALA A 419 -22.83 -13.20 -14.87
N ALA A 420 -22.39 -14.38 -15.27
CA ALA A 420 -23.22 -15.59 -15.27
C ALA A 420 -23.59 -16.03 -13.85
N ALA A 421 -22.62 -16.01 -12.92
CA ALA A 421 -22.86 -16.32 -11.52
C ALA A 421 -23.79 -15.25 -10.87
N GLU A 422 -23.62 -13.97 -11.16
CA GLU A 422 -24.52 -12.90 -10.70
C GLU A 422 -25.94 -13.10 -11.20
N ALA A 423 -26.12 -13.43 -12.49
CA ALA A 423 -27.44 -13.73 -13.08
C ALA A 423 -28.13 -14.92 -12.40
N ALA A 424 -27.37 -15.91 -11.96
CA ALA A 424 -27.89 -17.08 -11.23
C ALA A 424 -28.36 -16.70 -9.79
N LEU A 425 -27.88 -15.59 -9.22
CA LEU A 425 -28.26 -15.11 -7.88
C LEU A 425 -29.47 -14.17 -7.90
N ILE A 426 -29.66 -13.37 -8.95
CA ILE A 426 -30.70 -12.34 -9.02
C ILE A 426 -32.08 -12.97 -8.84
N GLY A 427 -32.88 -12.40 -7.92
CA GLY A 427 -34.26 -12.83 -7.64
C GLY A 427 -34.35 -14.16 -6.87
N LYS A 428 -33.24 -14.66 -6.36
CA LYS A 428 -33.19 -15.92 -5.60
C LYS A 428 -33.09 -15.65 -4.08
N PRO A 429 -33.62 -16.59 -3.27
CA PRO A 429 -33.48 -16.49 -1.82
C PRO A 429 -32.02 -16.70 -1.37
N VAL A 430 -31.70 -16.16 -0.19
CA VAL A 430 -30.38 -16.38 0.45
C VAL A 430 -30.33 -17.79 1.05
N GLU A 431 -30.09 -18.77 0.20
CA GLU A 431 -30.03 -20.18 0.57
C GLU A 431 -28.79 -20.83 -0.01
N MET A 432 -28.26 -21.87 0.64
CA MET A 432 -27.03 -22.56 0.23
C MET A 432 -27.12 -23.09 -1.20
N THR A 433 -28.27 -23.66 -1.58
CA THR A 433 -28.53 -24.19 -2.94
C THR A 433 -28.40 -23.13 -4.02
N THR A 434 -28.81 -21.89 -3.74
CA THR A 434 -28.68 -20.72 -4.65
C THR A 434 -27.21 -20.45 -4.95
N PHE A 435 -26.36 -20.40 -3.90
CA PHE A 435 -24.93 -20.15 -4.08
C PHE A 435 -24.18 -21.32 -4.70
N GLN A 436 -24.60 -22.57 -4.44
CA GLN A 436 -24.05 -23.73 -5.12
C GLN A 436 -24.32 -23.72 -6.63
N GLN A 437 -25.53 -23.31 -7.04
CA GLN A 437 -25.89 -23.16 -8.46
C GLN A 437 -25.08 -22.03 -9.11
N ALA A 438 -24.98 -20.87 -8.45
CA ALA A 438 -24.17 -19.75 -8.94
C ALA A 438 -22.67 -20.12 -9.03
N ALA A 439 -22.16 -20.96 -8.12
CA ALA A 439 -20.78 -21.44 -8.16
C ALA A 439 -20.49 -22.30 -9.40
N VAL A 440 -21.46 -23.10 -9.86
CA VAL A 440 -21.33 -23.85 -11.13
C VAL A 440 -21.22 -22.90 -12.32
N ALA A 441 -22.02 -21.82 -12.34
CA ALA A 441 -22.03 -20.83 -13.42
C ALA A 441 -20.69 -20.05 -13.57
N LEU A 442 -19.80 -20.06 -12.59
CA LEU A 442 -18.47 -19.46 -12.71
C LEU A 442 -17.63 -20.07 -13.86
N ALA A 443 -17.95 -21.30 -14.30
CA ALA A 443 -17.28 -21.90 -15.44
C ALA A 443 -17.61 -21.23 -16.78
N ASP A 444 -18.75 -20.50 -16.86
CA ASP A 444 -19.15 -19.69 -18.02
C ASP A 444 -18.46 -18.28 -17.98
N ASP A 445 -18.08 -17.82 -16.81
CA ASP A 445 -17.44 -16.51 -16.62
C ASP A 445 -15.93 -16.53 -16.82
N PHE A 446 -15.26 -17.65 -16.46
CA PHE A 446 -13.81 -17.69 -16.29
C PHE A 446 -13.15 -18.91 -16.91
N THR A 447 -11.98 -18.67 -17.51
CA THR A 447 -11.03 -19.72 -17.94
C THR A 447 -9.66 -19.36 -17.37
N PRO A 448 -9.39 -19.66 -16.08
CA PRO A 448 -8.15 -19.27 -15.42
C PRO A 448 -6.95 -20.01 -15.98
N LEU A 449 -5.78 -19.36 -15.94
CA LEU A 449 -4.51 -19.96 -16.33
C LEU A 449 -3.84 -20.72 -15.17
N SER A 450 -2.87 -21.58 -15.50
CA SER A 450 -1.98 -22.22 -14.53
C SER A 450 -0.64 -21.50 -14.46
N ASP A 451 -0.16 -21.21 -13.24
CA ASP A 451 1.14 -20.61 -12.97
C ASP A 451 1.74 -21.13 -11.65
N MET A 452 2.83 -20.50 -11.16
CA MET A 452 3.49 -20.88 -9.91
C MET A 452 2.59 -20.72 -8.66
N ARG A 453 1.48 -19.97 -8.74
CA ARG A 453 0.57 -19.70 -7.62
C ARG A 453 -0.54 -20.73 -7.51
N GLY A 454 -0.97 -21.32 -8.64
CA GLY A 454 -2.01 -22.34 -8.67
C GLY A 454 -2.33 -22.82 -10.08
N SER A 455 -2.80 -24.06 -10.18
CA SER A 455 -3.31 -24.59 -11.45
C SER A 455 -4.68 -23.98 -11.79
N ALA A 456 -5.06 -24.00 -13.07
CA ALA A 456 -6.38 -23.58 -13.53
C ALA A 456 -7.51 -24.30 -12.77
N ALA A 457 -7.37 -25.62 -12.59
CA ALA A 457 -8.33 -26.42 -11.84
C ALA A 457 -8.43 -26.01 -10.36
N TYR A 458 -7.29 -25.73 -9.71
CA TYR A 458 -7.27 -25.21 -8.33
C TYR A 458 -7.96 -23.86 -8.23
N ARG A 459 -7.67 -22.93 -9.14
CA ARG A 459 -8.29 -21.60 -9.14
C ARG A 459 -9.80 -21.69 -9.30
N MET A 460 -10.29 -22.48 -10.25
CA MET A 460 -11.72 -22.68 -10.47
C MET A 460 -12.41 -23.30 -9.25
N ALA A 461 -11.87 -24.40 -8.72
CA ALA A 461 -12.43 -25.05 -7.53
C ALA A 461 -12.42 -24.12 -6.30
N THR A 462 -11.35 -23.32 -6.14
CA THR A 462 -11.25 -22.33 -5.07
C THR A 462 -12.30 -21.22 -5.23
N ALA A 463 -12.46 -20.67 -6.44
CA ALA A 463 -13.45 -19.62 -6.71
C ALA A 463 -14.89 -20.12 -6.44
N GLN A 464 -15.21 -21.33 -6.86
CA GLN A 464 -16.50 -21.99 -6.59
C GLN A 464 -16.74 -22.14 -5.09
N ASN A 465 -15.77 -22.64 -4.35
CA ASN A 465 -15.86 -22.83 -2.90
C ASN A 465 -15.95 -21.50 -2.14
N LEU A 466 -15.28 -20.44 -2.61
CA LEU A 466 -15.41 -19.11 -2.01
C LEU A 466 -16.82 -18.54 -2.18
N LEU A 467 -17.46 -18.77 -3.33
CA LEU A 467 -18.85 -18.34 -3.53
C LEU A 467 -19.83 -19.12 -2.66
N VAL A 468 -19.62 -20.43 -2.48
CA VAL A 468 -20.39 -21.24 -1.53
C VAL A 468 -20.16 -20.77 -0.11
N LYS A 469 -18.89 -20.46 0.27
CA LYS A 469 -18.57 -19.87 1.59
C LYS A 469 -19.28 -18.51 1.79
N TYR A 470 -19.37 -17.70 0.76
CA TYR A 470 -20.09 -16.43 0.84
C TYR A 470 -21.58 -16.65 1.18
N GLY A 471 -22.22 -17.63 0.53
CA GLY A 471 -23.57 -18.04 0.86
C GLY A 471 -23.73 -18.50 2.32
N LEU A 472 -22.77 -19.25 2.83
CA LEU A 472 -22.75 -19.68 4.24
C LEU A 472 -22.62 -18.49 5.19
N ASP A 473 -21.70 -17.57 4.92
CA ASP A 473 -21.50 -16.36 5.75
C ASP A 473 -22.76 -15.46 5.78
N LEU A 474 -23.54 -15.44 4.72
CA LEU A 474 -24.80 -14.69 4.66
C LEU A 474 -25.98 -15.43 5.35
N SER A 475 -26.14 -16.71 5.09
CA SER A 475 -27.28 -17.50 5.60
C SER A 475 -27.22 -17.77 7.10
N GLU A 476 -26.01 -17.96 7.65
CA GLU A 476 -25.82 -18.21 9.09
C GLU A 476 -25.56 -16.93 9.90
N GLY A 477 -25.36 -15.78 9.23
CA GLY A 477 -25.05 -14.51 9.88
C GLY A 477 -23.72 -14.50 10.63
N GLN A 478 -22.87 -15.52 10.42
CA GLN A 478 -21.58 -15.68 11.06
C GLN A 478 -20.45 -15.56 10.04
N LYS A 479 -19.37 -14.88 10.45
CA LYS A 479 -18.16 -14.77 9.66
C LYS A 479 -17.19 -15.86 10.08
N PHE A 480 -17.06 -16.90 9.26
CA PHE A 480 -16.07 -17.95 9.50
C PHE A 480 -14.70 -17.50 8.98
N ARG A 481 -13.81 -17.16 9.89
CA ARG A 481 -12.44 -16.73 9.58
C ARG A 481 -11.43 -17.63 10.30
N LEU A 482 -10.29 -17.89 9.61
CA LEU A 482 -9.17 -18.65 10.17
C LEU A 482 -8.18 -17.75 10.95
N ALA A 483 -8.35 -16.43 10.87
CA ALA A 483 -7.53 -15.44 11.56
C ALA A 483 -8.32 -14.16 11.81
N GLY A 484 -7.84 -13.31 12.71
CA GLY A 484 -8.50 -12.06 13.09
C GLY A 484 -9.69 -12.29 14.05
N ALA A 485 -10.61 -11.33 14.10
CA ALA A 485 -11.72 -11.30 15.06
C ALA A 485 -12.67 -12.51 15.04
N GLY A 486 -12.62 -13.35 14.00
CA GLY A 486 -13.42 -14.57 13.90
C GLY A 486 -12.75 -15.85 14.40
N LEU A 487 -11.46 -15.80 14.77
CA LEU A 487 -10.71 -16.99 15.19
C LEU A 487 -11.23 -17.58 16.49
N ALA A 488 -11.61 -16.74 17.45
CA ALA A 488 -12.14 -17.19 18.74
C ALA A 488 -13.39 -18.05 18.59
N SER A 489 -14.30 -17.68 17.68
CA SER A 489 -15.56 -18.45 17.45
C SER A 489 -15.32 -19.81 16.79
N VAL A 490 -14.21 -20.02 16.09
CA VAL A 490 -13.84 -21.30 15.48
C VAL A 490 -13.16 -22.21 16.49
N MET A 491 -12.28 -21.66 17.35
CA MET A 491 -11.56 -22.45 18.36
C MET A 491 -12.46 -22.93 19.51
N GLU A 492 -13.54 -22.22 19.82
CA GLU A 492 -14.52 -22.64 20.84
C GLU A 492 -15.37 -23.86 20.40
N ARG A 493 -15.35 -24.23 19.11
CA ARG A 493 -16.14 -25.35 18.55
C ARG A 493 -15.34 -26.64 18.34
N TRP A 494 -14.01 -26.64 18.58
CA TRP A 494 -13.10 -27.78 18.55
C TRP A 494 -12.47 -28.04 19.92
#